data_5346a62864bdfa1ffa4352449bdaa42f
#
_entry.id   5346a62864bdfa1ffa4352449bdaa42f
#
_cell.length_a   1.000
_cell.length_b   1.000
_cell.length_c   1.000
_cell.angle_alpha   90.00
_cell.angle_beta   90.00
_cell.angle_gamma   90.00
#
_symmetry.space_group_name_H-M   'P 1'
#
loop_
_entity.id
_entity.type
_entity.pdbx_description
1 polymer ?
#
loop_
_entity_poly.entity_id
_entity_poly.type
_entity_poly.pdbx_seq_one_letter_code
_entity_poly.pdbx_strand_id
1 'polypeptide(L)'
;GGAPMNQETEAFLLKIKFPITVGYGMTECAPLISFATDDRFKASSCGMYVKDFLDLRIDSPDPEHTAGEIIVRGEHVMQGYYKNEKDTQAVLDADGWLHTGDMGTVEPDGTLYIRGRSKTMILTGSGQNIYPEEIEDKLNNLYLVLESLVLENNGKLHALVVPDYEQAEREGVDKNDLPQIMENNLKELNTIVAGYEHVAAITIYPTEFEKTPKRSIKRYLYDVTLLGK
;
A
#
# COMPACT_ATOMS: atom_id res chain seq x y z
N GLY A 1 13.27 -2.59 -1.62
CA GLY A 1 12.86 -1.71 -0.51
C GLY A 1 12.19 -0.45 -1.02
N GLY A 2 11.39 0.20 -0.18
CA GLY A 2 10.69 1.46 -0.50
C GLY A 2 9.25 1.29 -1.01
N ALA A 3 8.87 0.09 -1.42
CA ALA A 3 7.51 -0.30 -1.76
C ALA A 3 7.31 -1.78 -1.45
N PRO A 4 6.07 -2.25 -1.21
CA PRO A 4 5.78 -3.66 -1.10
C PRO A 4 6.13 -4.40 -2.41
N MET A 5 6.41 -5.70 -2.30
CA MET A 5 6.54 -6.56 -3.47
C MET A 5 5.13 -6.85 -4.00
N ASN A 6 4.99 -6.86 -5.33
CA ASN A 6 3.75 -7.30 -5.96
C ASN A 6 3.44 -8.75 -5.59
N GLN A 7 2.20 -9.05 -5.19
CA GLN A 7 1.80 -10.35 -4.65
C GLN A 7 1.96 -11.50 -5.64
N GLU A 8 1.71 -11.29 -6.93
CA GLU A 8 1.91 -12.34 -7.95
C GLU A 8 3.39 -12.66 -8.15
N THR A 9 4.24 -11.61 -8.16
CA THR A 9 5.70 -11.77 -8.22
C THR A 9 6.21 -12.53 -7.00
N GLU A 10 5.72 -12.19 -5.80
CA GLU A 10 6.06 -12.90 -4.57
C GLU A 10 5.66 -14.38 -4.64
N ALA A 11 4.40 -14.65 -5.01
CA ALA A 11 3.88 -16.01 -5.16
C ALA A 11 4.70 -16.82 -6.18
N PHE A 12 5.09 -16.20 -7.31
CA PHE A 12 5.96 -16.84 -8.30
C PHE A 12 7.33 -17.18 -7.72
N LEU A 13 7.98 -16.23 -7.04
CA LEU A 13 9.31 -16.45 -6.44
C LEU A 13 9.27 -17.55 -5.37
N LEU A 14 8.22 -17.57 -4.53
CA LEU A 14 8.03 -18.63 -3.55
C LEU A 14 7.82 -19.99 -4.22
N LYS A 15 7.04 -20.04 -5.30
CA LYS A 15 6.79 -21.28 -6.07
C LYS A 15 8.06 -21.89 -6.63
N ILE A 16 8.98 -21.06 -7.13
CA ILE A 16 10.28 -21.53 -7.66
C ILE A 16 11.34 -21.67 -6.56
N LYS A 17 10.97 -21.45 -5.28
CA LYS A 17 11.88 -21.49 -4.12
C LYS A 17 13.07 -20.53 -4.26
N PHE A 18 12.84 -19.37 -4.84
CA PHE A 18 13.85 -18.30 -4.91
C PHE A 18 14.02 -17.71 -3.50
N PRO A 19 15.25 -17.56 -2.99
CA PRO A 19 15.47 -16.99 -1.66
C PRO A 19 15.04 -15.51 -1.63
N ILE A 20 14.12 -15.20 -0.70
CA ILE A 20 13.57 -13.86 -0.53
C ILE A 20 14.00 -13.33 0.83
N THR A 21 14.56 -12.13 0.85
CA THR A 21 14.80 -11.35 2.07
C THR A 21 14.00 -10.07 1.97
N VAL A 22 13.19 -9.79 2.98
CA VAL A 22 12.39 -8.57 3.05
C VAL A 22 12.77 -7.75 4.27
N GLY A 23 12.52 -6.45 4.19
CA GLY A 23 12.67 -5.55 5.32
C GLY A 23 11.77 -4.33 5.15
N TYR A 24 11.27 -3.85 6.27
CA TYR A 24 10.51 -2.61 6.36
C TYR A 24 11.24 -1.62 7.26
N GLY A 25 11.17 -0.37 6.86
CA GLY A 25 11.74 0.71 7.64
C GLY A 25 11.62 2.05 6.95
N MET A 26 12.13 3.07 7.62
CA MET A 26 12.08 4.45 7.19
C MET A 26 13.33 5.21 7.67
N THR A 27 13.62 6.33 7.03
CA THR A 27 14.81 7.15 7.36
C THR A 27 14.83 7.55 8.83
N GLU A 28 13.68 7.80 9.40
CA GLU A 28 13.46 8.19 10.79
C GLU A 28 13.81 7.07 11.79
N CYS A 29 14.06 5.85 11.30
CA CYS A 29 14.43 4.67 12.10
C CYS A 29 15.80 4.07 11.73
N ALA A 30 16.69 4.78 11.05
CA ALA A 30 18.09 4.48 10.72
C ALA A 30 18.41 3.12 10.04
N PRO A 31 17.76 2.60 9.05
CA PRO A 31 16.35 2.77 8.65
C PRO A 31 15.42 1.64 9.11
N LEU A 32 15.93 0.54 9.74
CA LEU A 32 15.28 -0.77 9.81
C LEU A 32 14.33 -0.90 11.01
N ILE A 33 13.09 -1.28 10.75
CA ILE A 33 12.09 -1.62 11.78
C ILE A 33 11.89 -3.14 11.86
N SER A 34 11.74 -3.81 10.70
CA SER A 34 11.59 -5.27 10.63
C SER A 34 12.32 -5.87 9.45
N PHE A 35 12.66 -7.15 9.56
CA PHE A 35 13.21 -7.92 8.44
C PHE A 35 12.93 -9.41 8.60
N ALA A 36 13.01 -10.15 7.50
CA ALA A 36 13.07 -11.60 7.49
C ALA A 36 14.14 -12.07 6.51
N THR A 37 14.89 -13.07 6.93
CA THR A 37 15.70 -13.90 6.04
C THR A 37 14.81 -14.89 5.29
N ASP A 38 15.32 -15.48 4.21
CA ASP A 38 14.56 -16.38 3.34
C ASP A 38 13.95 -17.58 4.07
N ASP A 39 14.65 -18.10 5.10
CA ASP A 39 14.19 -19.21 5.94
C ASP A 39 13.06 -18.84 6.92
N ARG A 40 12.84 -17.55 7.16
CA ARG A 40 11.82 -17.01 8.08
C ARG A 40 10.77 -16.16 7.42
N PHE A 41 10.89 -15.97 6.12
CA PHE A 41 9.94 -15.15 5.38
C PHE A 41 8.54 -15.80 5.37
N LYS A 42 7.55 -15.02 5.78
CA LYS A 42 6.13 -15.35 5.61
C LYS A 42 5.56 -14.51 4.48
N ALA A 43 4.75 -15.13 3.62
CA ALA A 43 4.15 -14.44 2.49
C ALA A 43 3.41 -13.17 2.94
N SER A 44 3.54 -12.12 2.15
CA SER A 44 2.95 -10.78 2.38
C SER A 44 3.41 -10.08 3.66
N SER A 45 4.38 -10.64 4.40
CA SER A 45 4.92 -10.01 5.61
C SER A 45 6.08 -9.06 5.29
N CYS A 46 6.37 -8.20 6.24
CA CYS A 46 7.58 -7.37 6.25
C CYS A 46 8.69 -7.95 7.15
N GLY A 47 8.53 -9.22 7.58
CA GLY A 47 9.41 -9.87 8.52
C GLY A 47 9.11 -9.53 9.99
N MET A 48 9.95 -10.00 10.88
CA MET A 48 9.82 -9.77 12.32
C MET A 48 10.45 -8.44 12.69
N TYR A 49 9.79 -7.66 13.57
CA TYR A 49 10.42 -6.45 14.08
C TYR A 49 11.65 -6.76 14.98
N VAL A 50 12.60 -5.87 14.99
CA VAL A 50 13.92 -6.07 15.62
C VAL A 50 13.82 -5.81 17.11
N LYS A 51 13.31 -6.78 17.88
CA LYS A 51 12.98 -6.68 19.32
C LYS A 51 14.15 -6.24 20.21
N ASP A 52 15.37 -6.50 19.79
CA ASP A 52 16.56 -6.15 20.57
C ASP A 52 16.90 -4.65 20.51
N PHE A 53 16.36 -3.93 19.55
CA PHE A 53 16.68 -2.52 19.28
C PHE A 53 15.50 -1.59 19.36
N LEU A 54 14.26 -2.11 19.31
CA LEU A 54 13.06 -1.29 19.33
C LEU A 54 11.89 -1.97 20.04
N ASP A 55 11.07 -1.12 20.66
CA ASP A 55 9.71 -1.43 21.05
C ASP A 55 8.79 -1.14 19.87
N LEU A 56 7.82 -2.01 19.58
CA LEU A 56 6.79 -1.81 18.57
C LEU A 56 5.41 -2.08 19.19
N ARG A 57 4.47 -1.23 18.85
CA ARG A 57 3.04 -1.47 19.12
C ARG A 57 2.20 -1.11 17.91
N ILE A 58 1.07 -1.75 17.80
CA ILE A 58 0.01 -1.38 16.86
C ILE A 58 -1.06 -0.64 17.66
N ASP A 59 -1.45 0.55 17.22
CA ASP A 59 -2.52 1.33 17.85
C ASP A 59 -3.89 0.75 17.47
N SER A 60 -4.19 -0.39 18.07
CA SER A 60 -5.39 -1.19 17.82
C SER A 60 -5.78 -1.95 19.10
N PRO A 61 -7.08 -2.14 19.37
CA PRO A 61 -7.55 -3.00 20.46
C PRO A 61 -7.25 -4.49 20.22
N ASP A 62 -7.03 -4.90 18.97
CA ASP A 62 -6.68 -6.26 18.56
C ASP A 62 -5.56 -6.18 17.50
N PRO A 63 -4.28 -6.04 17.94
CA PRO A 63 -3.14 -5.83 17.05
C PRO A 63 -2.88 -6.96 16.05
N GLU A 64 -3.39 -8.15 16.30
CA GLU A 64 -3.22 -9.32 15.45
C GLU A 64 -4.21 -9.33 14.28
N HIS A 65 -5.46 -8.90 14.51
CA HIS A 65 -6.53 -9.04 13.52
C HIS A 65 -7.07 -7.71 13.00
N THR A 66 -6.86 -6.62 13.75
CA THR A 66 -7.35 -5.28 13.38
C THR A 66 -6.18 -4.35 13.17
N ALA A 67 -6.00 -3.89 11.93
CA ALA A 67 -4.92 -2.96 11.60
C ALA A 67 -5.06 -1.65 12.37
N GLY A 68 -3.94 -1.21 12.93
CA GLY A 68 -3.77 0.09 13.57
C GLY A 68 -2.47 0.75 13.12
N GLU A 69 -2.20 1.97 13.55
CA GLU A 69 -0.94 2.63 13.24
C GLU A 69 0.23 1.86 13.89
N ILE A 70 1.27 1.64 13.09
CA ILE A 70 2.54 1.08 13.57
C ILE A 70 3.29 2.19 14.28
N ILE A 71 3.55 2.03 15.57
CA ILE A 71 4.24 3.01 16.40
C ILE A 71 5.47 2.34 16.99
N VAL A 72 6.62 3.01 16.90
CA VAL A 72 7.91 2.44 17.30
C VAL A 72 8.68 3.37 18.23
N ARG A 73 9.48 2.78 19.12
CA ARG A 73 10.39 3.50 20.01
C ARG A 73 11.69 2.72 20.17
N GLY A 74 12.83 3.42 20.14
CA GLY A 74 14.14 2.79 20.32
C GLY A 74 15.28 3.76 20.06
N GLU A 75 16.51 3.30 20.34
CA GLU A 75 17.70 4.12 20.19
C GLU A 75 18.00 4.55 18.75
N HIS A 76 17.48 3.81 17.78
CA HIS A 76 17.64 4.10 16.34
C HIS A 76 16.57 5.05 15.78
N VAL A 77 15.58 5.44 16.61
CA VAL A 77 14.59 6.47 16.22
C VAL A 77 15.26 7.84 16.22
N MET A 78 14.96 8.63 15.20
CA MET A 78 15.50 9.98 15.04
C MET A 78 15.21 10.88 16.27
N GLN A 79 16.06 11.85 16.51
CA GLN A 79 15.82 12.89 17.51
C GLN A 79 14.83 13.97 17.02
N GLY A 80 14.60 14.04 15.73
CA GLY A 80 13.69 14.99 15.09
C GLY A 80 14.17 15.47 13.73
N TYR A 81 13.33 16.24 13.06
CA TYR A 81 13.67 16.90 11.79
C TYR A 81 14.48 18.16 12.05
N TYR A 82 15.57 18.33 11.32
CA TYR A 82 16.47 19.45 11.49
C TYR A 82 15.76 20.80 11.30
N LYS A 83 15.79 21.64 12.34
CA LYS A 83 15.12 22.96 12.39
C LYS A 83 13.62 22.94 12.03
N ASN A 84 12.95 21.82 12.29
CA ASN A 84 11.52 21.66 12.02
C ASN A 84 10.82 20.99 13.20
N GLU A 85 10.65 21.74 14.27
CA GLU A 85 10.04 21.26 15.51
C GLU A 85 8.57 20.88 15.30
N LYS A 86 7.86 21.66 14.47
CA LYS A 86 6.44 21.42 14.18
C LYS A 86 6.20 20.02 13.60
N ASP A 87 6.95 19.64 12.57
CA ASP A 87 6.79 18.33 11.95
C ASP A 87 7.37 17.22 12.82
N THR A 88 8.37 17.54 13.66
CA THR A 88 8.89 16.59 14.66
C THR A 88 7.81 16.23 15.67
N GLN A 89 7.15 17.22 16.27
CA GLN A 89 6.09 17.01 17.25
C GLN A 89 4.84 16.34 16.65
N ALA A 90 4.65 16.44 15.34
CA ALA A 90 3.54 15.79 14.65
C ALA A 90 3.72 14.27 14.50
N VAL A 91 4.97 13.76 14.63
CA VAL A 91 5.28 12.33 14.43
C VAL A 91 5.98 11.69 15.61
N LEU A 92 6.61 12.46 16.49
CA LEU A 92 7.32 11.96 17.67
C LEU A 92 6.66 12.51 18.93
N ASP A 93 6.10 11.60 19.74
CA ASP A 93 5.42 11.98 20.97
C ASP A 93 6.41 12.27 22.13
N ALA A 94 5.88 12.77 23.27
CA ALA A 94 6.69 13.14 24.43
C ALA A 94 7.37 11.92 25.12
N ASP A 95 6.86 10.72 24.91
CA ASP A 95 7.39 9.47 25.45
C ASP A 95 8.40 8.79 24.51
N GLY A 96 8.73 9.45 23.38
CA GLY A 96 9.68 8.98 22.38
C GLY A 96 9.13 7.94 21.40
N TRP A 97 7.81 7.81 21.27
CA TRP A 97 7.20 6.98 20.27
C TRP A 97 7.08 7.73 18.94
N LEU A 98 7.57 7.09 17.89
CA LEU A 98 7.44 7.58 16.52
C LEU A 98 6.20 6.99 15.88
N HIS A 99 5.30 7.85 15.44
CA HIS A 99 4.14 7.56 14.60
C HIS A 99 4.59 7.41 13.15
N THR A 100 4.60 6.19 12.62
CA THR A 100 5.14 5.94 11.28
C THR A 100 4.22 6.40 10.16
N GLY A 101 2.94 6.57 10.45
CA GLY A 101 1.89 6.80 9.46
C GLY A 101 1.57 5.56 8.61
N ASP A 102 2.19 4.41 8.90
CA ASP A 102 1.87 3.13 8.26
C ASP A 102 0.88 2.35 9.14
N MET A 103 -0.11 1.75 8.50
CA MET A 103 -1.13 0.91 9.13
C MET A 103 -0.75 -0.56 8.97
N GLY A 104 -0.92 -1.35 10.01
CA GLY A 104 -0.54 -2.76 9.95
C GLY A 104 -1.05 -3.61 11.11
N THR A 105 -0.71 -4.88 11.09
CA THR A 105 -0.95 -5.87 12.14
C THR A 105 0.36 -6.56 12.53
N VAL A 106 0.41 -7.12 13.73
CA VAL A 106 1.57 -7.86 14.23
C VAL A 106 1.15 -9.18 14.85
N GLU A 107 1.76 -10.28 14.40
CA GLU A 107 1.56 -11.60 15.00
C GLU A 107 2.29 -11.73 16.37
N PRO A 108 1.91 -12.70 17.21
CA PRO A 108 2.54 -12.92 18.52
C PRO A 108 4.04 -13.17 18.46
N ASP A 109 4.55 -13.74 17.36
CA ASP A 109 6.00 -13.95 17.15
C ASP A 109 6.74 -12.66 16.78
N GLY A 110 6.01 -11.60 16.44
CA GLY A 110 6.53 -10.30 16.01
C GLY A 110 6.59 -10.10 14.51
N THR A 111 6.01 -11.01 13.71
CA THR A 111 5.88 -10.84 12.26
C THR A 111 4.91 -9.69 11.96
N LEU A 112 5.37 -8.72 11.17
CA LEU A 112 4.67 -7.49 10.84
C LEU A 112 4.08 -7.56 9.42
N TYR A 113 2.85 -7.09 9.28
CA TYR A 113 2.16 -6.95 8.00
C TYR A 113 1.71 -5.51 7.82
N ILE A 114 2.09 -4.87 6.71
CA ILE A 114 1.65 -3.52 6.35
C ILE A 114 0.41 -3.64 5.48
N ARG A 115 -0.61 -2.80 5.79
CA ARG A 115 -1.87 -2.72 5.04
C ARG A 115 -1.93 -1.49 4.14
N GLY A 116 -1.35 -0.38 4.57
CA GLY A 116 -1.35 0.88 3.82
C GLY A 116 -0.89 2.05 4.65
N ARG A 117 -1.29 3.25 4.24
CA ARG A 117 -0.97 4.50 4.94
C ARG A 117 -2.20 5.05 5.66
N SER A 118 -2.01 5.60 6.86
CA SER A 118 -3.11 6.25 7.61
C SER A 118 -3.72 7.43 6.84
N LYS A 119 -2.90 8.18 6.10
CA LYS A 119 -3.31 9.35 5.30
C LYS A 119 -4.10 9.00 4.04
N THR A 120 -3.97 7.79 3.53
CA THR A 120 -4.66 7.31 2.31
C THR A 120 -5.82 6.38 2.62
N MET A 121 -5.89 5.90 3.85
CA MET A 121 -6.97 5.05 4.33
C MET A 121 -8.32 5.74 4.17
N ILE A 122 -9.28 5.02 3.62
CA ILE A 122 -10.66 5.47 3.46
C ILE A 122 -11.53 4.81 4.53
N LEU A 123 -12.21 5.62 5.34
CA LEU A 123 -13.16 5.13 6.33
C LEU A 123 -14.55 5.03 5.69
N THR A 124 -15.10 3.82 5.62
CA THR A 124 -16.47 3.62 5.12
C THR A 124 -17.51 4.14 6.10
N GLY A 125 -18.71 4.43 5.61
CA GLY A 125 -19.85 4.78 6.46
C GLY A 125 -20.26 3.69 7.45
N SER A 126 -19.83 2.43 7.24
CA SER A 126 -20.01 1.29 8.16
C SER A 126 -18.88 1.12 9.17
N GLY A 127 -17.88 2.01 9.16
CA GLY A 127 -16.77 2.00 10.11
C GLY A 127 -15.61 1.06 9.73
N GLN A 128 -15.58 0.56 8.49
CA GLN A 128 -14.50 -0.29 7.99
C GLN A 128 -13.40 0.56 7.35
N ASN A 129 -12.16 0.17 7.60
CA ASN A 129 -11.00 0.78 6.97
C ASN A 129 -10.75 0.12 5.61
N ILE A 130 -10.63 0.92 4.57
CA ILE A 130 -10.21 0.50 3.24
C ILE A 130 -8.81 1.04 2.99
N TYR A 131 -7.94 0.20 2.50
CA TYR A 131 -6.58 0.53 2.08
C TYR A 131 -6.51 0.54 0.56
N PRO A 132 -6.57 1.71 -0.09
CA PRO A 132 -6.61 1.82 -1.55
C PRO A 132 -5.47 1.07 -2.24
N GLU A 133 -4.31 1.06 -1.61
CA GLU A 133 -3.11 0.42 -2.13
C GLU A 133 -3.28 -1.12 -2.30
N GLU A 134 -4.05 -1.77 -1.44
CA GLU A 134 -4.34 -3.21 -1.55
C GLU A 134 -5.26 -3.51 -2.75
N ILE A 135 -6.19 -2.60 -3.06
CA ILE A 135 -7.07 -2.71 -4.22
C ILE A 135 -6.28 -2.42 -5.50
N GLU A 136 -5.45 -1.37 -5.47
CA GLU A 136 -4.58 -0.97 -6.57
C GLU A 136 -3.59 -2.08 -6.95
N ASP A 137 -3.00 -2.77 -5.97
CA ASP A 137 -2.09 -3.90 -6.24
C ASP A 137 -2.81 -5.01 -7.02
N LYS A 138 -4.04 -5.37 -6.62
CA LYS A 138 -4.86 -6.36 -7.34
C LYS A 138 -5.24 -5.87 -8.74
N LEU A 139 -5.65 -4.59 -8.86
CA LEU A 139 -6.05 -4.00 -10.14
C LEU A 139 -4.87 -3.91 -11.12
N ASN A 140 -3.68 -3.58 -10.63
CA ASN A 140 -2.46 -3.49 -11.43
C ASN A 140 -1.99 -4.83 -11.99
N ASN A 141 -2.50 -5.97 -11.48
CA ASN A 141 -2.23 -7.30 -12.02
C ASN A 141 -3.23 -7.73 -13.10
N LEU A 142 -4.28 -6.94 -13.35
CA LEU A 142 -5.27 -7.27 -14.37
C LEU A 142 -4.80 -6.84 -15.78
N TYR A 143 -5.44 -7.45 -16.79
CA TYR A 143 -5.03 -7.33 -18.18
C TYR A 143 -4.98 -5.87 -18.66
N LEU A 144 -3.86 -5.47 -19.24
CA LEU A 144 -3.59 -4.14 -19.77
C LEU A 144 -3.71 -3.00 -18.75
N VAL A 145 -3.49 -3.25 -17.47
CA VAL A 145 -3.38 -2.19 -16.45
C VAL A 145 -1.91 -1.92 -16.17
N LEU A 146 -1.44 -0.70 -16.47
CA LEU A 146 -0.09 -0.25 -16.16
C LEU A 146 0.01 0.22 -14.71
N GLU A 147 -0.92 1.07 -14.30
CA GLU A 147 -1.01 1.61 -12.95
C GLU A 147 -2.42 2.13 -12.66
N SER A 148 -2.78 2.14 -11.39
CA SER A 148 -4.09 2.57 -10.95
C SER A 148 -4.05 3.45 -9.71
N LEU A 149 -5.13 4.18 -9.47
CA LEU A 149 -5.35 5.03 -8.31
C LEU A 149 -6.80 4.93 -7.87
N VAL A 150 -7.03 4.42 -6.66
CA VAL A 150 -8.38 4.29 -6.09
C VAL A 150 -8.71 5.52 -5.25
N LEU A 151 -9.87 6.11 -5.51
CA LEU A 151 -10.39 7.30 -4.86
C LEU A 151 -11.79 7.02 -4.31
N GLU A 152 -12.15 7.69 -3.22
CA GLU A 152 -13.53 7.66 -2.70
C GLU A 152 -14.31 8.87 -3.26
N ASN A 153 -15.52 8.62 -3.73
CA ASN A 153 -16.45 9.64 -4.15
C ASN A 153 -17.88 9.30 -3.71
N ASN A 154 -18.46 10.13 -2.86
CA ASN A 154 -19.82 9.96 -2.32
C ASN A 154 -20.09 8.57 -1.72
N GLY A 155 -19.14 8.06 -0.94
CA GLY A 155 -19.22 6.76 -0.26
C GLY A 155 -18.98 5.56 -1.17
N LYS A 156 -18.50 5.75 -2.40
CA LYS A 156 -18.15 4.69 -3.37
C LYS A 156 -16.71 4.80 -3.79
N LEU A 157 -16.08 3.66 -4.00
CA LEU A 157 -14.74 3.63 -4.58
C LEU A 157 -14.80 3.73 -6.09
N HIS A 158 -13.89 4.51 -6.66
CA HIS A 158 -13.67 4.67 -8.09
C HIS A 158 -12.18 4.50 -8.38
N ALA A 159 -11.83 3.92 -9.51
CA ALA A 159 -10.45 3.78 -9.93
C ALA A 159 -10.16 4.63 -11.16
N LEU A 160 -9.08 5.40 -11.12
CA LEU A 160 -8.40 5.91 -12.31
C LEU A 160 -7.40 4.86 -12.74
N VAL A 161 -7.38 4.48 -14.01
CA VAL A 161 -6.48 3.46 -14.56
C VAL A 161 -5.76 4.01 -15.76
N VAL A 162 -4.44 3.87 -15.76
CA VAL A 162 -3.60 4.07 -16.94
C VAL A 162 -3.43 2.70 -17.61
N PRO A 163 -3.94 2.53 -18.85
CA PRO A 163 -3.71 1.29 -19.60
C PRO A 163 -2.24 1.09 -19.97
N ASP A 164 -1.81 -0.16 -20.05
CA ASP A 164 -0.52 -0.50 -20.67
C ASP A 164 -0.63 -0.42 -22.20
N TYR A 165 -0.45 0.80 -22.72
CA TYR A 165 -0.52 1.05 -24.15
C TYR A 165 0.58 0.34 -24.94
N GLU A 166 1.74 0.09 -24.32
CA GLU A 166 2.84 -0.62 -25.00
C GLU A 166 2.50 -2.11 -25.16
N GLN A 167 1.92 -2.71 -24.13
CA GLN A 167 1.44 -4.09 -24.21
C GLN A 167 0.28 -4.19 -25.20
N ALA A 168 -0.68 -3.28 -25.15
CA ALA A 168 -1.81 -3.25 -26.09
C ALA A 168 -1.33 -3.20 -27.55
N GLU A 169 -0.36 -2.33 -27.86
CA GLU A 169 0.22 -2.24 -29.20
C GLU A 169 0.92 -3.54 -29.64
N ARG A 170 1.71 -4.13 -28.75
CA ARG A 170 2.39 -5.42 -29.02
C ARG A 170 1.42 -6.57 -29.30
N GLU A 171 0.27 -6.57 -28.64
CA GLU A 171 -0.77 -7.59 -28.78
C GLU A 171 -1.79 -7.28 -29.87
N GLY A 172 -1.69 -6.10 -30.51
CA GLY A 172 -2.61 -5.67 -31.58
C GLY A 172 -4.00 -5.31 -31.09
N VAL A 173 -4.12 -4.89 -29.82
CA VAL A 173 -5.38 -4.43 -29.22
C VAL A 173 -5.70 -3.02 -29.68
N ASP A 174 -6.91 -2.80 -30.22
CA ASP A 174 -7.36 -1.46 -30.60
C ASP A 174 -7.65 -0.61 -29.35
N LYS A 175 -7.25 0.67 -29.39
CA LYS A 175 -7.53 1.61 -28.28
C LYS A 175 -9.05 1.76 -28.02
N ASN A 176 -9.87 1.55 -29.00
CA ASN A 176 -11.33 1.59 -28.86
C ASN A 176 -11.89 0.40 -28.04
N ASP A 177 -11.11 -0.68 -27.88
CA ASP A 177 -11.51 -1.85 -27.08
C ASP A 177 -11.15 -1.68 -25.60
N LEU A 178 -10.25 -0.73 -25.25
CA LEU A 178 -9.80 -0.51 -23.88
C LEU A 178 -10.93 -0.25 -22.87
N PRO A 179 -11.98 0.53 -23.19
CA PRO A 179 -13.10 0.72 -22.26
C PRO A 179 -13.79 -0.59 -21.90
N GLN A 180 -14.01 -1.49 -22.88
CA GLN A 180 -14.62 -2.80 -22.62
C GLN A 180 -13.70 -3.71 -21.81
N ILE A 181 -12.38 -3.65 -22.04
CA ILE A 181 -11.40 -4.38 -21.26
C ILE A 181 -11.43 -3.91 -19.81
N MET A 182 -11.44 -2.60 -19.57
CA MET A 182 -11.52 -2.03 -18.22
C MET A 182 -12.84 -2.37 -17.51
N GLU A 183 -13.96 -2.47 -18.24
CA GLU A 183 -15.21 -2.97 -17.67
C GLU A 183 -15.12 -4.44 -17.24
N ASN A 184 -14.43 -5.27 -18.00
CA ASN A 184 -14.18 -6.67 -17.64
C ASN A 184 -13.25 -6.75 -16.42
N ASN A 185 -12.18 -5.95 -16.38
CA ASN A 185 -11.28 -5.84 -15.23
C ASN A 185 -12.03 -5.39 -13.96
N LEU A 186 -12.97 -4.44 -14.08
CA LEU A 186 -13.81 -4.04 -12.95
C LEU A 186 -14.63 -5.21 -12.38
N LYS A 187 -15.23 -6.01 -13.26
CA LYS A 187 -15.99 -7.20 -12.84
C LYS A 187 -15.08 -8.21 -12.14
N GLU A 188 -13.92 -8.48 -12.73
CA GLU A 188 -12.93 -9.41 -12.18
C GLU A 188 -12.41 -8.92 -10.83
N LEU A 189 -11.98 -7.65 -10.72
CA LEU A 189 -11.55 -7.03 -9.46
C LEU A 189 -12.58 -7.25 -8.35
N ASN A 190 -13.85 -6.96 -8.64
CA ASN A 190 -14.93 -7.09 -7.67
C ASN A 190 -15.24 -8.53 -7.26
N THR A 191 -14.66 -9.54 -7.92
CA THR A 191 -14.74 -10.95 -7.46
C THR A 191 -13.63 -11.31 -6.47
N ILE A 192 -12.53 -10.56 -6.44
CA ILE A 192 -11.32 -10.87 -5.66
C ILE A 192 -11.08 -9.91 -4.48
N VAL A 193 -11.87 -8.83 -4.38
CA VAL A 193 -11.86 -7.91 -3.23
C VAL A 193 -13.06 -8.19 -2.32
N ALA A 194 -12.99 -7.73 -1.06
CA ALA A 194 -14.11 -7.84 -0.14
C ALA A 194 -15.31 -6.97 -0.59
N GLY A 195 -16.53 -7.33 -0.22
CA GLY A 195 -17.72 -6.62 -0.69
C GLY A 195 -17.75 -5.12 -0.36
N TYR A 196 -17.14 -4.72 0.76
CA TYR A 196 -17.02 -3.30 1.15
C TYR A 196 -15.90 -2.55 0.39
N GLU A 197 -15.02 -3.27 -0.33
CA GLU A 197 -13.95 -2.77 -1.18
C GLU A 197 -14.35 -2.68 -2.66
N HIS A 198 -15.61 -3.03 -3.00
CA HIS A 198 -16.05 -3.02 -4.39
C HIS A 198 -15.87 -1.64 -5.01
N VAL A 199 -15.21 -1.63 -6.16
CA VAL A 199 -15.04 -0.43 -7.00
C VAL A 199 -16.30 -0.26 -7.86
N ALA A 200 -16.86 0.94 -7.89
CA ALA A 200 -18.09 1.24 -8.62
C ALA A 200 -17.83 1.47 -10.11
N ALA A 201 -16.70 2.04 -10.47
CA ALA A 201 -16.33 2.32 -11.87
C ALA A 201 -14.82 2.45 -12.03
N ILE A 202 -14.33 2.14 -13.23
CA ILE A 202 -12.98 2.45 -13.70
C ILE A 202 -13.10 3.59 -14.73
N THR A 203 -12.27 4.61 -14.56
CA THR A 203 -12.09 5.70 -15.54
C THR A 203 -10.67 5.59 -16.12
N ILE A 204 -10.57 5.54 -17.45
CA ILE A 204 -9.27 5.52 -18.12
C ILE A 204 -8.61 6.90 -17.97
N TYR A 205 -7.40 6.92 -17.43
CA TYR A 205 -6.57 8.11 -17.33
C TYR A 205 -5.53 8.09 -18.45
N PRO A 206 -5.38 9.18 -19.22
CA PRO A 206 -4.70 9.10 -20.52
C PRO A 206 -3.18 9.06 -20.46
N THR A 207 -2.57 9.43 -19.33
CA THR A 207 -1.13 9.55 -19.15
C THR A 207 -0.69 8.91 -17.83
N GLU A 208 0.57 8.54 -17.71
CA GLU A 208 1.12 8.08 -16.43
C GLU A 208 0.89 9.10 -15.32
N PHE A 209 0.69 8.59 -14.09
CA PHE A 209 0.58 9.45 -12.92
C PHE A 209 1.90 10.09 -12.56
N GLU A 210 1.87 11.32 -12.05
CA GLU A 210 3.05 11.95 -11.48
C GLU A 210 3.52 11.18 -10.24
N LYS A 211 4.83 10.93 -10.18
CA LYS A 211 5.45 10.13 -9.12
C LYS A 211 6.48 10.94 -8.34
N THR A 212 6.66 10.55 -7.09
CA THR A 212 7.79 10.99 -6.28
C THR A 212 9.10 10.37 -6.80
N PRO A 213 10.29 10.85 -6.35
CA PRO A 213 11.55 10.19 -6.65
C PRO A 213 11.60 8.70 -6.25
N LYS A 214 10.79 8.28 -5.27
CA LYS A 214 10.63 6.87 -4.85
C LYS A 214 9.62 6.10 -5.70
N ARG A 215 9.15 6.68 -6.81
CA ARG A 215 8.14 6.11 -7.73
C ARG A 215 6.74 5.89 -7.13
N SER A 216 6.43 6.47 -5.99
CA SER A 216 5.06 6.47 -5.46
C SER A 216 4.22 7.56 -6.14
N ILE A 217 2.97 7.24 -6.49
CA ILE A 217 2.04 8.21 -7.11
C ILE A 217 1.79 9.37 -6.14
N LYS A 218 1.86 10.59 -6.65
CA LYS A 218 1.52 11.81 -5.90
C LYS A 218 0.00 11.95 -5.80
N ARG A 219 -0.64 11.11 -4.99
CA ARG A 219 -2.11 10.99 -4.87
C ARG A 219 -2.82 12.33 -4.70
N TYR A 220 -2.22 13.29 -4.02
CA TYR A 220 -2.78 14.62 -3.75
C TYR A 220 -3.00 15.50 -5.00
N LEU A 221 -2.47 15.08 -6.16
CA LEU A 221 -2.70 15.76 -7.44
C LEU A 221 -3.97 15.26 -8.16
N TYR A 222 -4.58 14.19 -7.65
CA TYR A 222 -5.70 13.53 -8.29
C TYR A 222 -6.89 13.50 -7.33
N ASP A 223 -8.04 13.93 -7.84
CA ASP A 223 -9.27 13.99 -7.07
C ASP A 223 -10.48 13.53 -7.91
N VAL A 224 -11.64 13.55 -7.29
CA VAL A 224 -12.90 13.09 -7.88
C VAL A 224 -13.35 13.87 -9.12
N THR A 225 -12.77 15.06 -9.38
CA THR A 225 -13.12 15.84 -10.57
C THR A 225 -12.62 15.20 -11.88
N LEU A 226 -11.72 14.24 -11.76
CA LEU A 226 -11.16 13.45 -12.86
C LEU A 226 -12.04 12.23 -13.21
N LEU A 227 -12.98 11.87 -12.32
CA LEU A 227 -13.88 10.75 -12.53
C LEU A 227 -14.99 11.14 -13.53
N GLY A 228 -15.14 10.35 -14.61
CA GLY A 228 -16.21 10.55 -15.58
C GLY A 228 -15.93 11.60 -16.67
N LYS A 229 -14.67 11.93 -16.92
CA LYS A 229 -14.29 12.73 -18.10
C LYS A 229 -14.04 11.87 -19.32
#